data_2a8e317c353431569ba47ed9615f6c1a
#
_entry.id   2a8e317c353431569ba47ed9615f6c1a
#
_cell.length_a   1.000
_cell.length_b   1.000
_cell.length_c   1.000
_cell.angle_alpha   90.00
_cell.angle_beta   90.00
_cell.angle_gamma   90.00
#
_symmetry.space_group_name_H-M   'P 1'
#
loop_
_entity.id
_entity.type
_entity.pdbx_description
1 polymer ?
#
loop_
_entity_poly.entity_id
_entity_poly.type
_entity_poly.pdbx_seq_one_letter_code
_entity_poly.pdbx_strand_id
1 'polypeptide(L)'
;CRATQVVTLNEVALATTGPVGVSVQSFGGSVTIIADPTVLGAIVSANQHEEGVGAVPVARLYMECSTFIENGPLGEVIHVNAVCDNDPLHLVTANIVVRARDIHGVTVLNRAGDIIVQGASGPLHIETSDGSVRVVTPLVMNEDVLIENRRGDIIYRVRSESSGLIDATAIGGEATLDLRQGNAVILHGSTGDRLKAQFNDGVNPLVMRTFQGDIRIHVNPDPIGSEPLFSTDWISW
;
A
#
# COMPACT_ATOMS: atom_id res chain seq x y z
N CYS A 1 -1.70 -28.51 -17.85
CA CYS A 1 -2.71 -27.54 -17.40
C CYS A 1 -2.28 -27.04 -16.04
N ARG A 2 -2.21 -25.71 -15.87
CA ARG A 2 -2.12 -25.11 -14.53
C ARG A 2 -3.52 -25.16 -13.92
N ALA A 3 -3.61 -25.63 -12.71
CA ALA A 3 -4.84 -25.55 -11.92
C ALA A 3 -4.69 -24.35 -10.97
N THR A 4 -5.70 -23.50 -10.92
CA THR A 4 -5.76 -22.38 -9.97
C THR A 4 -6.87 -22.67 -8.99
N GLN A 5 -6.59 -22.65 -7.72
CA GLN A 5 -7.58 -22.78 -6.66
C GLN A 5 -7.57 -21.53 -5.79
N VAL A 6 -8.76 -21.06 -5.44
CA VAL A 6 -8.96 -19.93 -4.52
C VAL A 6 -9.64 -20.45 -3.27
N VAL A 7 -9.03 -20.19 -2.12
CA VAL A 7 -9.61 -20.50 -0.82
C VAL A 7 -9.79 -19.21 -0.05
N THR A 8 -11.02 -18.88 0.30
CA THR A 8 -11.33 -17.74 1.15
C THR A 8 -11.08 -18.13 2.60
N LEU A 9 -10.20 -17.40 3.27
CA LEU A 9 -10.01 -17.53 4.71
C LEU A 9 -11.12 -16.79 5.45
N ASN A 10 -11.41 -17.22 6.67
CA ASN A 10 -12.44 -16.58 7.47
C ASN A 10 -12.10 -15.09 7.68
N GLU A 11 -13.12 -14.26 7.53
CA GLU A 11 -13.05 -12.85 7.88
C GLU A 11 -12.89 -12.69 9.39
N VAL A 12 -11.93 -11.88 9.81
CA VAL A 12 -11.63 -11.60 11.21
C VAL A 12 -12.09 -10.18 11.54
N ALA A 13 -13.09 -10.07 12.41
CA ALA A 13 -13.54 -8.78 12.94
C ALA A 13 -12.78 -8.47 14.24
N LEU A 14 -12.23 -7.28 14.33
CA LEU A 14 -11.47 -6.78 15.47
C LEU A 14 -12.17 -5.55 16.07
N ALA A 15 -12.34 -5.55 17.38
CA ALA A 15 -12.82 -4.37 18.08
C ALA A 15 -11.67 -3.39 18.28
N THR A 16 -11.83 -2.16 17.81
CA THR A 16 -10.86 -1.08 18.00
C THR A 16 -11.55 0.12 18.66
N THR A 17 -10.80 0.89 19.43
CA THR A 17 -11.36 1.98 20.24
C THR A 17 -11.12 3.37 19.65
N GLY A 18 -10.26 3.47 18.63
CA GLY A 18 -9.89 4.75 17.99
C GLY A 18 -9.20 4.55 16.66
N PRO A 19 -8.45 5.56 16.18
CA PRO A 19 -7.57 5.40 15.03
C PRO A 19 -6.56 4.27 15.25
N VAL A 20 -6.35 3.45 14.24
CA VAL A 20 -5.47 2.28 14.33
C VAL A 20 -4.31 2.37 13.35
N GLY A 21 -3.14 1.94 13.79
CA GLY A 21 -2.06 1.59 12.88
C GLY A 21 -2.36 0.25 12.19
N VAL A 22 -1.83 0.07 10.97
CA VAL A 22 -1.95 -1.20 10.25
C VAL A 22 -0.55 -1.66 9.85
N SER A 23 -0.19 -2.88 10.25
CA SER A 23 1.07 -3.52 9.91
C SER A 23 0.79 -4.84 9.19
N VAL A 24 1.15 -4.92 7.90
CA VAL A 24 0.96 -6.12 7.08
C VAL A 24 2.31 -6.66 6.65
N GLN A 25 2.56 -7.93 6.92
CA GLN A 25 3.69 -8.66 6.39
C GLN A 25 3.18 -9.82 5.53
N SER A 26 3.53 -9.82 4.24
CA SER A 26 3.10 -10.83 3.29
C SER A 26 4.26 -11.27 2.39
N PHE A 27 4.24 -12.54 2.01
CA PHE A 27 5.22 -13.09 1.06
C PHE A 27 4.78 -12.94 -0.41
N GLY A 28 3.50 -12.63 -0.67
CA GLY A 28 2.97 -12.43 -2.03
C GLY A 28 1.46 -12.34 -2.07
N GLY A 29 0.97 -11.77 -3.17
CA GLY A 29 -0.42 -11.39 -3.37
C GLY A 29 -0.67 -9.92 -3.10
N SER A 30 -1.85 -9.43 -3.43
CA SER A 30 -2.21 -8.03 -3.25
C SER A 30 -2.49 -7.69 -1.79
N VAL A 31 -2.14 -6.47 -1.38
CA VAL A 31 -2.48 -5.92 -0.07
C VAL A 31 -3.31 -4.67 -0.28
N THR A 32 -4.53 -4.67 0.24
CA THR A 32 -5.45 -3.54 0.15
C THR A 32 -5.83 -3.07 1.56
N ILE A 33 -5.55 -1.80 1.87
CA ILE A 33 -5.82 -1.17 3.15
C ILE A 33 -6.76 0.01 2.92
N ILE A 34 -7.94 -0.01 3.53
CA ILE A 34 -8.99 0.97 3.29
C ILE A 34 -9.49 1.54 4.62
N ALA A 35 -9.39 2.86 4.77
CA ALA A 35 -10.14 3.56 5.81
C ALA A 35 -11.61 3.67 5.37
N ASP A 36 -12.48 2.98 6.09
CA ASP A 36 -13.91 2.88 5.81
C ASP A 36 -14.73 3.27 7.03
N PRO A 37 -15.30 4.48 7.05
CA PRO A 37 -16.07 4.98 8.20
C PRO A 37 -17.34 4.18 8.50
N THR A 38 -17.76 3.28 7.61
CA THR A 38 -18.94 2.42 7.82
C THR A 38 -18.65 1.19 8.66
N VAL A 39 -17.36 0.81 8.80
CA VAL A 39 -16.94 -0.34 9.60
C VAL A 39 -16.88 0.02 11.08
N LEU A 40 -17.39 -0.86 11.93
CA LEU A 40 -17.26 -0.76 13.39
C LEU A 40 -16.01 -1.53 13.83
N GLY A 41 -14.93 -0.82 14.14
CA GLY A 41 -13.64 -1.42 14.44
C GLY A 41 -12.83 -1.71 13.18
N ALA A 42 -12.35 -2.94 13.03
CA ALA A 42 -11.63 -3.35 11.82
C ALA A 42 -12.04 -4.73 11.36
N ILE A 43 -11.89 -4.96 10.07
CA ILE A 43 -12.16 -6.23 9.39
C ILE A 43 -10.94 -6.61 8.56
N VAL A 44 -10.44 -7.82 8.77
CA VAL A 44 -9.36 -8.38 7.97
C VAL A 44 -9.87 -9.60 7.24
N SER A 45 -9.73 -9.61 5.93
CA SER A 45 -10.04 -10.77 5.09
C SER A 45 -8.83 -11.14 4.23
N ALA A 46 -8.67 -12.43 3.96
CA ALA A 46 -7.62 -12.92 3.08
C ALA A 46 -8.16 -14.00 2.16
N ASN A 47 -7.75 -13.96 0.89
CA ASN A 47 -8.04 -14.98 -0.09
C ASN A 47 -6.71 -15.59 -0.54
N GLN A 48 -6.61 -16.91 -0.37
CA GLN A 48 -5.46 -17.66 -0.84
C GLN A 48 -5.63 -18.03 -2.29
N HIS A 49 -4.61 -17.78 -3.10
CA HIS A 49 -4.49 -18.25 -4.47
C HIS A 49 -3.36 -19.26 -4.56
N GLU A 50 -3.63 -20.38 -5.17
CA GLU A 50 -2.65 -21.41 -5.45
C GLU A 50 -2.51 -21.61 -6.95
N GLU A 51 -1.28 -21.60 -7.45
CA GLU A 51 -0.94 -22.01 -8.80
C GLU A 51 0.05 -23.18 -8.74
N GLY A 52 -0.31 -24.32 -9.33
CA GLY A 52 0.53 -25.52 -9.34
C GLY A 52 0.45 -26.33 -10.62
N VAL A 53 1.44 -27.22 -10.80
CA VAL A 53 1.47 -28.19 -11.89
C VAL A 53 0.97 -29.54 -11.36
N GLY A 54 -0.27 -29.92 -11.77
CA GLY A 54 -0.88 -31.18 -11.38
C GLY A 54 -1.96 -31.06 -10.30
N ALA A 55 -2.79 -32.08 -10.16
CA ALA A 55 -3.79 -32.15 -9.10
C ALA A 55 -3.12 -32.61 -7.80
N VAL A 56 -2.68 -31.67 -6.97
CA VAL A 56 -2.24 -31.99 -5.60
C VAL A 56 -3.40 -31.69 -4.65
N PRO A 57 -3.73 -32.59 -3.72
CA PRO A 57 -4.75 -32.30 -2.72
C PRO A 57 -4.34 -31.08 -1.89
N VAL A 58 -5.21 -30.09 -1.83
CA VAL A 58 -5.09 -28.80 -1.10
C VAL A 58 -4.70 -28.93 0.37
N ALA A 59 -4.74 -30.13 0.95
CA ALA A 59 -4.44 -30.41 2.34
C ALA A 59 -2.96 -30.21 2.78
N ARG A 60 -2.08 -29.78 1.90
CA ARG A 60 -0.62 -29.68 2.20
C ARG A 60 -0.03 -28.28 2.04
N LEU A 61 -0.80 -27.27 1.66
CA LEU A 61 -0.30 -25.91 1.53
C LEU A 61 -0.81 -25.10 2.71
N TYR A 62 0.06 -24.88 3.65
CA TYR A 62 -0.22 -24.04 4.81
C TYR A 62 0.10 -22.58 4.49
N MET A 63 -0.95 -21.77 4.38
CA MET A 63 -0.84 -20.35 4.63
C MET A 63 -1.36 -20.09 6.05
N GLU A 64 -0.50 -19.62 6.91
CA GLU A 64 -0.92 -19.10 8.19
C GLU A 64 -1.13 -17.59 8.05
N CYS A 65 -2.37 -17.13 8.25
CA CYS A 65 -2.68 -15.72 8.36
C CYS A 65 -3.05 -15.45 9.82
N SER A 66 -2.13 -14.90 10.56
CA SER A 66 -2.37 -14.47 11.94
C SER A 66 -2.75 -12.98 11.95
N THR A 67 -3.78 -12.66 12.72
CA THR A 67 -4.27 -11.28 12.89
C THR A 67 -4.45 -11.01 14.38
N PHE A 68 -3.80 -9.97 14.89
CA PHE A 68 -3.90 -9.56 16.29
C PHE A 68 -3.75 -8.04 16.43
N ILE A 69 -4.22 -7.50 17.56
CA ILE A 69 -4.03 -6.09 17.93
C ILE A 69 -2.93 -6.00 18.98
N GLU A 70 -2.00 -5.10 18.78
CA GLU A 70 -0.99 -4.71 19.74
C GLU A 70 -1.23 -3.26 20.17
N ASN A 71 -1.17 -3.01 21.49
CA ASN A 71 -1.23 -1.67 22.04
C ASN A 71 0.18 -1.11 22.16
N GLY A 72 0.53 -0.21 21.25
CA GLY A 72 1.81 0.46 21.22
C GLY A 72 1.75 1.91 21.73
N PRO A 73 2.89 2.61 21.76
CA PRO A 73 2.96 4.02 22.19
C PRO A 73 2.19 4.98 21.26
N LEU A 74 1.89 4.56 20.03
CA LEU A 74 1.13 5.33 19.03
C LEU A 74 -0.34 4.90 18.93
N GLY A 75 -0.82 4.04 19.84
CA GLY A 75 -2.18 3.52 19.85
C GLY A 75 -2.27 2.03 19.48
N GLU A 76 -3.45 1.60 19.07
CA GLU A 76 -3.71 0.22 18.65
C GLU A 76 -3.12 -0.02 17.25
N VAL A 77 -2.40 -1.12 17.06
CA VAL A 77 -1.85 -1.54 15.77
C VAL A 77 -2.41 -2.91 15.41
N ILE A 78 -3.02 -3.01 14.24
CA ILE A 78 -3.47 -4.28 13.67
C ILE A 78 -2.31 -4.91 12.93
N HIS A 79 -1.87 -6.07 13.41
CA HIS A 79 -0.85 -6.86 12.74
C HIS A 79 -1.50 -7.96 11.91
N VAL A 80 -1.12 -8.06 10.65
CA VAL A 80 -1.51 -9.13 9.74
C VAL A 80 -0.24 -9.78 9.20
N ASN A 81 -0.03 -11.03 9.52
CA ASN A 81 1.14 -11.77 9.08
C ASN A 81 0.69 -12.99 8.27
N ALA A 82 1.02 -12.98 6.97
CA ALA A 82 0.77 -14.08 6.07
C ALA A 82 2.08 -14.81 5.76
N VAL A 83 2.22 -16.01 6.29
CA VAL A 83 3.39 -16.89 6.09
C VAL A 83 2.99 -18.07 5.23
N CYS A 84 3.82 -18.44 4.28
CA CYS A 84 3.65 -19.63 3.44
C CYS A 84 4.91 -20.48 3.42
N ASP A 85 4.73 -21.80 3.55
CA ASP A 85 5.76 -22.77 3.22
C ASP A 85 5.82 -22.94 1.69
N ASN A 86 6.82 -22.35 1.07
CA ASN A 86 7.00 -22.42 -0.37
C ASN A 86 7.53 -23.79 -0.80
N ASP A 87 6.72 -24.53 -1.53
CA ASP A 87 7.15 -25.66 -2.37
C ASP A 87 7.58 -25.08 -3.74
N PRO A 88 8.76 -25.45 -4.28
CA PRO A 88 9.19 -25.02 -5.61
C PRO A 88 8.22 -25.30 -6.75
N LEU A 89 7.30 -26.23 -6.56
CA LEU A 89 6.30 -26.65 -7.56
C LEU A 89 4.95 -25.93 -7.41
N HIS A 90 4.71 -25.26 -6.27
CA HIS A 90 3.45 -24.62 -5.95
C HIS A 90 3.70 -23.20 -5.44
N LEU A 91 3.15 -22.24 -6.15
CA LEU A 91 3.16 -20.85 -5.72
C LEU A 91 1.86 -20.55 -5.00
N VAL A 92 1.94 -20.22 -3.72
CA VAL A 92 0.81 -19.76 -2.93
C VAL A 92 0.95 -18.28 -2.69
N THR A 93 -0.11 -17.52 -2.91
CA THR A 93 -0.18 -16.08 -2.64
C THR A 93 -1.43 -15.76 -1.83
N ALA A 94 -1.41 -14.66 -1.09
CA ALA A 94 -2.53 -14.20 -0.29
C ALA A 94 -2.94 -12.79 -0.68
N ASN A 95 -4.17 -12.61 -1.15
CA ASN A 95 -4.75 -11.29 -1.29
C ASN A 95 -5.37 -10.89 0.05
N ILE A 96 -4.78 -9.88 0.69
CA ILE A 96 -5.15 -9.41 2.01
C ILE A 96 -5.91 -8.09 1.87
N VAL A 97 -7.06 -7.99 2.52
CA VAL A 97 -7.84 -6.75 2.62
C VAL A 97 -8.02 -6.39 4.09
N VAL A 98 -7.56 -5.22 4.47
CA VAL A 98 -7.77 -4.63 5.79
C VAL A 98 -8.69 -3.43 5.65
N ARG A 99 -9.83 -3.44 6.33
CA ARG A 99 -10.75 -2.32 6.41
C ARG A 99 -10.87 -1.90 7.87
N ALA A 100 -10.61 -0.65 8.16
CA ALA A 100 -10.78 -0.10 9.50
C ALA A 100 -11.46 1.27 9.42
N ARG A 101 -12.15 1.66 10.49
CA ARG A 101 -12.90 2.90 10.50
C ARG A 101 -12.03 4.13 10.26
N ASP A 102 -10.86 4.16 10.90
CA ASP A 102 -9.90 5.25 10.85
C ASP A 102 -8.49 4.66 10.94
N ILE A 103 -7.61 5.02 10.00
CA ILE A 103 -6.27 4.46 9.90
C ILE A 103 -5.25 5.59 10.06
N HIS A 104 -4.41 5.45 11.09
CA HIS A 104 -3.30 6.35 11.36
C HIS A 104 -1.99 5.59 11.45
N GLY A 105 -1.23 5.62 10.35
CA GLY A 105 0.01 4.88 10.19
C GLY A 105 -0.19 3.53 9.49
N VAL A 106 0.63 3.29 8.47
CA VAL A 106 0.62 2.04 7.69
C VAL A 106 2.04 1.54 7.49
N THR A 107 2.27 0.27 7.83
CA THR A 107 3.50 -0.45 7.49
C THR A 107 3.13 -1.67 6.66
N VAL A 108 3.69 -1.78 5.45
CA VAL A 108 3.50 -2.94 4.57
C VAL A 108 4.84 -3.45 4.11
N LEU A 109 5.12 -4.71 4.43
CA LEU A 109 6.26 -5.46 3.89
C LEU A 109 5.70 -6.57 3.02
N ASN A 110 5.77 -6.42 1.70
CA ASN A 110 5.28 -7.42 0.75
C ASN A 110 6.40 -7.83 -0.21
N ARG A 111 6.45 -9.08 -0.56
CA ARG A 111 7.43 -9.54 -1.55
C ARG A 111 6.96 -9.32 -2.98
N ALA A 112 5.69 -9.57 -3.26
CA ALA A 112 5.14 -9.45 -4.62
C ALA A 112 3.63 -9.24 -4.60
N GLY A 113 3.14 -8.42 -5.51
CA GLY A 113 1.74 -8.07 -5.69
C GLY A 113 1.47 -6.59 -5.41
N ASP A 114 0.36 -6.12 -5.91
CA ASP A 114 0.00 -4.71 -5.81
C ASP A 114 -0.40 -4.32 -4.38
N ILE A 115 -0.01 -3.11 -3.99
CA ILE A 115 -0.34 -2.53 -2.69
C ILE A 115 -1.23 -1.31 -2.92
N ILE A 116 -2.40 -1.31 -2.30
CA ILE A 116 -3.34 -0.19 -2.34
C ILE A 116 -3.61 0.28 -0.92
N VAL A 117 -3.35 1.56 -0.66
CA VAL A 117 -3.68 2.23 0.61
C VAL A 117 -4.63 3.38 0.32
N GLN A 118 -5.83 3.34 0.89
CA GLN A 118 -6.86 4.34 0.67
C GLN A 118 -7.35 4.94 1.98
N GLY A 119 -7.31 6.27 2.08
CA GLY A 119 -7.90 7.01 3.20
C GLY A 119 -7.08 7.01 4.49
N ALA A 120 -5.88 6.44 4.50
CA ALA A 120 -5.01 6.48 5.67
C ALA A 120 -4.39 7.87 5.87
N SER A 121 -4.08 8.18 7.13
CA SER A 121 -3.26 9.32 7.57
C SER A 121 -2.05 8.80 8.34
N GLY A 122 -1.18 9.72 8.77
CA GLY A 122 -0.01 9.37 9.57
C GLY A 122 1.16 8.83 8.76
N PRO A 123 2.18 8.26 9.42
CA PRO A 123 3.38 7.79 8.76
C PRO A 123 3.11 6.57 7.89
N LEU A 124 3.78 6.51 6.73
CA LEU A 124 3.68 5.38 5.81
C LEU A 124 5.04 4.74 5.59
N HIS A 125 5.12 3.43 5.76
CA HIS A 125 6.30 2.64 5.42
C HIS A 125 5.89 1.45 4.57
N ILE A 126 6.18 1.50 3.27
CA ILE A 126 5.77 0.48 2.30
C ILE A 126 7.00 -0.03 1.56
N GLU A 127 7.24 -1.32 1.66
CA GLU A 127 8.29 -2.01 0.92
C GLU A 127 7.69 -3.15 0.10
N THR A 128 8.02 -3.19 -1.20
CA THR A 128 7.69 -4.33 -2.05
C THR A 128 8.79 -4.59 -3.07
N SER A 129 8.93 -5.85 -3.49
CA SER A 129 9.90 -6.18 -4.55
C SER A 129 9.27 -6.20 -5.94
N ASP A 130 7.94 -6.42 -6.04
CA ASP A 130 7.25 -6.59 -7.31
C ASP A 130 5.78 -6.20 -7.19
N GLY A 131 5.26 -5.47 -8.16
CA GLY A 131 3.91 -4.95 -8.15
C GLY A 131 3.87 -3.43 -8.00
N SER A 132 2.72 -2.82 -8.22
CA SER A 132 2.55 -1.37 -8.11
C SER A 132 2.11 -0.97 -6.70
N VAL A 133 2.54 0.22 -6.27
CA VAL A 133 2.11 0.81 -5.00
C VAL A 133 1.23 2.01 -5.30
N ARG A 134 0.03 2.02 -4.75
CA ARG A 134 -0.91 3.13 -4.89
C ARG A 134 -1.38 3.60 -3.53
N VAL A 135 -1.07 4.84 -3.20
CA VAL A 135 -1.55 5.53 -2.00
C VAL A 135 -2.46 6.67 -2.43
N VAL A 136 -3.70 6.66 -1.95
CA VAL A 136 -4.68 7.73 -2.22
C VAL A 136 -5.34 8.11 -0.90
N THR A 137 -5.17 9.35 -0.47
CA THR A 137 -5.80 9.80 0.77
C THR A 137 -6.43 11.18 0.64
N PRO A 138 -7.69 11.34 1.11
CA PRO A 138 -8.34 12.64 1.24
C PRO A 138 -7.91 13.39 2.49
N LEU A 139 -7.06 12.79 3.30
CA LEU A 139 -6.55 13.38 4.54
C LEU A 139 -5.25 14.14 4.29
N VAL A 140 -4.94 15.06 5.19
CA VAL A 140 -3.70 15.83 5.12
C VAL A 140 -2.54 14.96 5.59
N MET A 141 -1.49 14.87 4.79
CA MET A 141 -0.28 14.10 5.05
C MET A 141 0.88 15.03 5.39
N ASN A 142 1.28 15.06 6.66
CA ASN A 142 2.35 15.90 7.18
C ASN A 142 3.39 15.10 7.99
N GLU A 143 3.38 13.79 7.84
CA GLU A 143 4.27 12.86 8.52
C GLU A 143 5.16 12.12 7.52
N ASP A 144 6.10 11.33 8.03
CA ASP A 144 7.11 10.67 7.23
C ASP A 144 6.50 9.62 6.30
N VAL A 145 6.91 9.64 5.04
CA VAL A 145 6.51 8.65 4.04
C VAL A 145 7.76 8.00 3.45
N LEU A 146 7.83 6.68 3.55
CA LEU A 146 8.84 5.86 2.88
C LEU A 146 8.12 4.81 2.02
N ILE A 147 8.33 4.87 0.70
CA ILE A 147 7.82 3.88 -0.24
C ILE A 147 8.99 3.37 -1.07
N GLU A 148 9.33 2.09 -0.91
CA GLU A 148 10.38 1.45 -1.69
C GLU A 148 9.81 0.29 -2.49
N ASN A 149 10.02 0.34 -3.81
CA ASN A 149 9.63 -0.70 -4.75
C ASN A 149 10.82 -1.09 -5.62
N ARG A 150 10.93 -2.35 -5.95
CA ARG A 150 11.96 -2.77 -6.89
C ARG A 150 11.44 -2.77 -8.33
N ARG A 151 10.21 -3.25 -8.58
CA ARG A 151 9.57 -3.31 -9.90
C ARG A 151 8.11 -2.96 -9.83
N GLY A 152 7.73 -1.92 -10.53
CA GLY A 152 6.38 -1.39 -10.64
C GLY A 152 6.30 0.08 -10.31
N ASP A 153 5.19 0.68 -10.64
CA ASP A 153 4.94 2.10 -10.46
C ASP A 153 4.59 2.44 -9.02
N ILE A 154 4.92 3.67 -8.61
CA ILE A 154 4.47 4.27 -7.35
C ILE A 154 3.56 5.44 -7.69
N ILE A 155 2.32 5.39 -7.24
CA ILE A 155 1.34 6.47 -7.38
C ILE A 155 1.00 6.97 -5.97
N TYR A 156 1.36 8.21 -5.68
CA TYR A 156 1.08 8.88 -4.42
C TYR A 156 0.17 10.08 -4.65
N ARG A 157 -1.08 9.99 -4.18
CA ARG A 157 -2.10 11.00 -4.40
C ARG A 157 -2.63 11.53 -3.07
N VAL A 158 -2.41 12.83 -2.84
CA VAL A 158 -2.71 13.48 -1.56
C VAL A 158 -3.39 14.83 -1.73
N ARG A 159 -3.95 15.32 -0.63
CA ARG A 159 -4.53 16.67 -0.58
C ARG A 159 -3.50 17.77 -0.74
N SER A 160 -3.98 18.87 -1.29
CA SER A 160 -3.17 20.07 -1.51
C SER A 160 -2.65 20.73 -0.24
N GLU A 161 -3.27 20.47 0.91
CA GLU A 161 -2.82 20.97 2.22
C GLU A 161 -1.73 20.10 2.88
N SER A 162 -1.40 18.94 2.28
CA SER A 162 -0.28 18.11 2.74
C SER A 162 1.06 18.83 2.53
N SER A 163 2.09 18.39 3.24
CA SER A 163 3.41 19.05 3.16
C SER A 163 4.54 18.03 3.30
N GLY A 164 5.76 18.41 2.89
CA GLY A 164 6.96 17.61 3.10
C GLY A 164 8.12 17.90 2.15
N LEU A 165 9.24 17.21 2.39
CA LEU A 165 10.42 17.20 1.53
C LEU A 165 10.40 15.94 0.65
N ILE A 166 10.10 16.14 -0.63
CA ILE A 166 10.05 15.06 -1.62
C ILE A 166 11.49 14.71 -2.06
N ASP A 167 11.85 13.43 -1.95
CA ASP A 167 13.02 12.83 -2.61
C ASP A 167 12.53 11.54 -3.31
N ALA A 168 12.12 11.67 -4.58
CA ALA A 168 11.63 10.57 -5.39
C ALA A 168 12.66 10.18 -6.44
N THR A 169 12.98 8.89 -6.56
CA THR A 169 13.96 8.35 -7.52
C THR A 169 13.41 7.13 -8.24
N ALA A 170 13.27 7.22 -9.56
CA ALA A 170 12.80 6.18 -10.47
C ALA A 170 13.92 5.79 -11.44
N ILE A 171 14.78 4.81 -11.09
CA ILE A 171 16.02 4.53 -11.83
C ILE A 171 15.77 4.12 -13.29
N GLY A 172 14.74 3.33 -13.55
CA GLY A 172 14.35 2.87 -14.89
C GLY A 172 13.05 3.48 -15.39
N GLY A 173 12.69 4.69 -14.92
CA GLY A 173 11.47 5.39 -15.28
C GLY A 173 11.56 6.89 -15.02
N GLU A 174 10.42 7.53 -14.82
CA GLU A 174 10.30 8.98 -14.58
C GLU A 174 9.72 9.25 -13.19
N ALA A 175 10.20 10.34 -12.54
CA ALA A 175 9.65 10.86 -11.31
C ALA A 175 8.95 12.20 -11.57
N THR A 176 7.63 12.25 -11.43
CA THR A 176 6.81 13.40 -11.79
C THR A 176 5.98 13.94 -10.61
N LEU A 177 5.76 15.25 -10.60
CA LEU A 177 4.87 15.94 -9.68
C LEU A 177 3.81 16.71 -10.47
N ASP A 178 2.56 16.31 -10.30
CA ASP A 178 1.39 17.03 -10.79
C ASP A 178 0.74 17.78 -9.62
N LEU A 179 0.88 19.10 -9.63
CA LEU A 179 0.40 19.99 -8.58
C LEU A 179 -0.76 20.81 -9.12
N ARG A 180 -1.98 20.43 -8.75
CA ARG A 180 -3.18 21.21 -9.14
C ARG A 180 -3.46 22.38 -8.21
N GLN A 181 -3.05 22.26 -6.95
CA GLN A 181 -3.18 23.30 -5.94
C GLN A 181 -2.12 23.10 -4.86
N GLY A 182 -1.68 24.18 -4.24
CA GLY A 182 -0.59 24.21 -3.25
C GLY A 182 0.66 24.89 -3.82
N ASN A 183 1.76 24.76 -3.13
CA ASN A 183 3.05 25.34 -3.52
C ASN A 183 4.14 24.28 -3.47
N ALA A 184 4.97 24.24 -4.50
CA ALA A 184 6.15 23.37 -4.50
C ALA A 184 7.35 24.12 -5.08
N VAL A 185 8.48 24.01 -4.40
CA VAL A 185 9.76 24.52 -4.85
C VAL A 185 10.63 23.35 -5.27
N ILE A 186 10.93 23.27 -6.56
CA ILE A 186 11.84 22.24 -7.10
C ILE A 186 13.26 22.57 -6.64
N LEU A 187 13.90 21.58 -6.03
CA LEU A 187 15.24 21.73 -5.47
C LEU A 187 16.31 21.31 -6.48
N HIS A 188 17.51 21.79 -6.25
CA HIS A 188 18.68 21.45 -7.09
C HIS A 188 18.94 19.93 -7.08
N GLY A 189 19.29 19.38 -8.23
CA GLY A 189 19.56 17.94 -8.42
C GLY A 189 18.33 17.13 -8.86
N SER A 190 17.22 17.81 -9.21
CA SER A 190 16.12 17.15 -9.92
C SER A 190 16.50 16.88 -11.38
N THR A 191 16.12 15.71 -11.87
CA THR A 191 16.31 15.19 -13.24
C THR A 191 15.02 14.48 -13.68
N GLY A 192 14.94 13.89 -14.85
CA GLY A 192 13.75 13.17 -15.29
C GLY A 192 13.45 11.92 -14.45
N ASP A 193 14.46 11.27 -13.95
CA ASP A 193 14.41 10.08 -13.10
C ASP A 193 14.44 10.38 -11.59
N ARG A 194 14.71 11.65 -11.22
CA ARG A 194 14.80 12.08 -9.84
C ARG A 194 14.11 13.41 -9.61
N LEU A 195 13.19 13.44 -8.67
CA LEU A 195 12.48 14.62 -8.23
C LEU A 195 12.85 14.96 -6.78
N LYS A 196 13.37 16.18 -6.57
CA LYS A 196 13.54 16.77 -5.26
C LYS A 196 12.72 18.05 -5.18
N ALA A 197 11.84 18.13 -4.21
CA ALA A 197 11.00 19.31 -4.04
C ALA A 197 10.64 19.53 -2.57
N GLN A 198 10.46 20.79 -2.20
CA GLN A 198 9.79 21.14 -0.95
C GLN A 198 8.34 21.47 -1.25
N PHE A 199 7.42 20.76 -0.59
CA PHE A 199 6.00 20.91 -0.78
C PHE A 199 5.36 21.59 0.45
N ASN A 200 4.67 22.72 0.24
CA ASN A 200 3.99 23.54 1.26
C ASN A 200 4.83 23.77 2.53
N ASP A 201 6.11 24.16 2.35
CA ASP A 201 7.06 24.45 3.45
C ASP A 201 7.24 23.29 4.47
N GLY A 202 6.84 22.09 4.13
CA GLY A 202 7.00 20.91 4.97
C GLY A 202 8.47 20.49 5.09
N VAL A 203 8.79 19.83 6.20
CA VAL A 203 10.14 19.33 6.52
C VAL A 203 10.18 17.82 6.73
N ASN A 204 9.01 17.18 6.85
CA ASN A 204 8.90 15.73 6.96
C ASN A 204 9.35 15.05 5.65
N PRO A 205 10.13 13.97 5.71
CA PRO A 205 10.61 13.28 4.53
C PRO A 205 9.47 12.55 3.79
N LEU A 206 9.42 12.76 2.48
CA LEU A 206 8.58 12.02 1.54
C LEU A 206 9.51 11.29 0.57
N VAL A 207 9.97 10.10 0.96
CA VAL A 207 10.96 9.32 0.21
C VAL A 207 10.25 8.24 -0.60
N MET A 208 10.47 8.26 -1.92
CA MET A 208 9.91 7.26 -2.82
C MET A 208 10.97 6.75 -3.76
N ARG A 209 11.09 5.44 -3.89
CA ARG A 209 12.10 4.79 -4.74
C ARG A 209 11.53 3.65 -5.52
N THR A 210 11.79 3.61 -6.83
CA THR A 210 11.58 2.43 -7.65
C THR A 210 12.77 2.16 -8.54
N PHE A 211 13.08 0.88 -8.75
CA PHE A 211 14.18 0.48 -9.63
C PHE A 211 13.74 0.34 -11.09
N GLN A 212 12.51 -0.12 -11.31
CA GLN A 212 11.87 -0.27 -12.62
C GLN A 212 10.41 0.13 -12.54
N GLY A 213 10.07 1.30 -13.04
CA GLY A 213 8.74 1.88 -13.02
C GLY A 213 8.79 3.39 -12.80
N ASP A 214 7.66 4.03 -12.87
CA ASP A 214 7.49 5.46 -12.69
C ASP A 214 7.06 5.82 -11.28
N ILE A 215 7.40 7.03 -10.86
CA ILE A 215 6.85 7.65 -9.63
C ILE A 215 6.00 8.84 -10.04
N ARG A 216 4.73 8.81 -9.66
CA ARG A 216 3.77 9.85 -9.96
C ARG A 216 3.16 10.40 -8.67
N ILE A 217 3.49 11.64 -8.35
CA ILE A 217 2.98 12.34 -7.19
C ILE A 217 1.91 13.32 -7.66
N HIS A 218 0.68 13.13 -7.19
CA HIS A 218 -0.45 13.99 -7.53
C HIS A 218 -0.95 14.71 -6.28
N VAL A 219 -0.98 16.02 -6.37
CA VAL A 219 -1.47 16.88 -5.30
C VAL A 219 -2.69 17.65 -5.80
N ASN A 220 -3.83 17.37 -5.21
CA ASN A 220 -5.07 18.02 -5.60
C ASN A 220 -6.06 18.16 -4.42
N PRO A 221 -7.05 19.08 -4.52
CA PRO A 221 -7.99 19.34 -3.43
C PRO A 221 -8.88 18.14 -3.08
N ASP A 222 -9.20 17.32 -4.10
CA ASP A 222 -9.99 16.10 -3.95
C ASP A 222 -9.26 14.91 -4.59
N PRO A 223 -8.42 14.21 -3.81
CA PRO A 223 -7.65 13.08 -4.32
C PRO A 223 -8.49 11.87 -4.73
N ILE A 224 -9.69 11.70 -4.17
CA ILE A 224 -10.59 10.57 -4.46
C ILE A 224 -11.49 10.87 -5.66
N GLY A 225 -12.09 12.05 -5.70
CA GLY A 225 -13.02 12.45 -6.78
C GLY A 225 -12.35 12.88 -8.09
N SER A 226 -11.03 13.06 -8.08
CA SER A 226 -10.30 13.33 -9.32
C SER A 226 -10.32 12.08 -10.22
N GLU A 227 -10.73 12.24 -11.49
CA GLU A 227 -10.75 11.15 -12.45
C GLU A 227 -9.43 10.35 -12.44
N PRO A 228 -9.51 9.02 -12.52
CA PRO A 228 -8.31 8.21 -12.64
C PRO A 228 -7.58 8.63 -13.92
N LEU A 229 -6.29 8.96 -13.80
CA LEU A 229 -5.43 9.28 -14.95
C LEU A 229 -5.22 8.06 -15.87
N PHE A 230 -5.79 6.92 -15.52
CA PHE A 230 -5.76 5.66 -16.28
C PHE A 230 -7.13 4.98 -16.22
N SER A 231 -7.50 4.32 -17.32
CA SER A 231 -8.75 3.59 -17.48
C SER A 231 -9.09 2.69 -16.31
N THR A 232 -10.33 2.69 -15.94
CA THR A 232 -10.96 2.03 -14.78
C THR A 232 -11.00 0.51 -14.84
N ASP A 233 -10.15 -0.16 -15.59
CA ASP A 233 -10.20 -1.61 -15.77
C ASP A 233 -9.73 -2.42 -14.54
N TRP A 234 -9.40 -1.75 -13.43
CA TRP A 234 -8.86 -2.37 -12.22
C TRP A 234 -9.82 -2.45 -11.03
N ILE A 235 -11.03 -1.92 -11.15
CA ILE A 235 -12.04 -2.00 -10.10
C ILE A 235 -13.31 -2.61 -10.68
N SER A 236 -13.31 -3.91 -10.86
CA SER A 236 -14.55 -4.69 -10.85
C SER A 236 -14.82 -5.11 -9.40
N TRP A 237 -15.85 -4.52 -8.84
CA TRP A 237 -16.43 -4.88 -7.54
C TRP A 237 -17.04 -6.27 -7.56
#